data_7fa8c0c5de985dbd500e440f29266a38
#
_entry.id   7fa8c0c5de985dbd500e440f29266a38
#
_cell.length_a   1.000
_cell.length_b   1.000
_cell.length_c   1.000
_cell.angle_alpha   90.00
_cell.angle_beta   90.00
_cell.angle_gamma   90.00
#
_symmetry.space_group_name_H-M   'P 1'
#
loop_
_entity.id
_entity.type
_entity.pdbx_description
1 polymer ?
#
loop_
_entity_poly.entity_id
_entity_poly.type
_entity_poly.pdbx_seq_one_letter_code
_entity_poly.pdbx_strand_id
1 'polypeptide(L)'
;MRFLLLLAATFLLSSCAWFPSAKEPPYQLVKTWGGKGDGPGQFNEPMGVAVSASELFVSDARNARIQVFDLDGKFLRMFGQQGEARMGRPIDLTIANGELYVADYFSDQLMIFTLQGEFLRAVGQAGSGPAEFNAPSGVAVAENGDLYIADFYNQRVQQLDARGQFIRQWGRTGETGIWAGEFNYPTDVALATDGTLYVADTYNDRVQVFAPNGEFSHKWGGPLAMNIKGSFGGWFNTATGITVGPQGNIFVADFYNDRVQKFTPDGEFLNVFGIASQGLTHTAVAVALADDGSVFVADFANHQIQKWQPGE
;
A
#
# COMPACT_ATOMS: atom_id res chain seq x y z
N MET A 1 -50.91 -11.07 19.49
CA MET A 1 -49.54 -10.97 20.05
C MET A 1 -48.60 -12.14 19.70
N ARG A 2 -48.94 -13.08 18.87
CA ARG A 2 -48.08 -14.22 18.46
C ARG A 2 -47.49 -14.12 17.06
N PHE A 3 -47.92 -13.16 16.23
CA PHE A 3 -47.44 -12.98 14.84
C PHE A 3 -46.21 -12.06 14.71
N LEU A 4 -45.90 -11.23 15.70
CA LEU A 4 -44.71 -10.33 15.68
C LEU A 4 -43.40 -11.01 16.09
N LEU A 5 -43.47 -12.16 16.81
CA LEU A 5 -42.27 -12.89 17.26
C LEU A 5 -41.66 -13.79 16.19
N LEU A 6 -42.45 -14.20 15.17
CA LEU A 6 -41.94 -15.04 14.07
C LEU A 6 -41.18 -14.23 12.99
N LEU A 7 -41.47 -12.94 12.82
CA LEU A 7 -40.71 -12.05 11.90
C LEU A 7 -39.34 -11.65 12.42
N ALA A 8 -39.18 -11.56 13.73
CA ALA A 8 -37.88 -11.21 14.34
C ALA A 8 -36.87 -12.40 14.30
N ALA A 9 -37.37 -13.65 14.37
CA ALA A 9 -36.51 -14.84 14.32
C ALA A 9 -36.00 -15.16 12.92
N THR A 10 -36.72 -14.81 11.85
CA THR A 10 -36.27 -14.96 10.47
C THR A 10 -35.25 -13.93 10.03
N PHE A 11 -35.26 -12.73 10.66
CA PHE A 11 -34.23 -11.70 10.36
C PHE A 11 -32.87 -12.01 11.00
N LEU A 12 -32.82 -12.76 12.11
CA LEU A 12 -31.58 -13.14 12.79
C LEU A 12 -30.84 -14.31 12.10
N LEU A 13 -31.51 -15.12 11.33
CA LEU A 13 -30.87 -16.23 10.58
C LEU A 13 -30.35 -15.84 9.20
N SER A 14 -30.79 -14.71 8.64
CA SER A 14 -30.29 -14.16 7.37
C SER A 14 -29.09 -13.21 7.53
N SER A 15 -28.76 -12.79 8.74
CA SER A 15 -27.66 -11.84 8.96
C SER A 15 -26.26 -12.45 8.80
N CYS A 16 -26.10 -13.75 8.89
CA CYS A 16 -24.81 -14.42 8.64
C CYS A 16 -24.46 -14.53 7.14
N ALA A 17 -25.39 -14.31 6.23
CA ALA A 17 -25.17 -14.40 4.78
C ALA A 17 -24.71 -13.05 4.15
N TRP A 18 -24.60 -11.99 4.91
CA TRP A 18 -24.28 -10.64 4.40
C TRP A 18 -22.80 -10.29 4.44
N PHE A 19 -21.97 -11.10 5.08
CA PHE A 19 -20.53 -10.85 5.16
C PHE A 19 -19.78 -11.87 4.29
N PRO A 20 -18.96 -11.42 3.33
CA PRO A 20 -18.23 -12.32 2.45
C PRO A 20 -17.26 -13.18 3.26
N SER A 21 -17.30 -14.50 3.03
CA SER A 21 -16.31 -15.46 3.50
C SER A 21 -15.16 -15.55 2.51
N ALA A 22 -13.99 -15.99 2.99
CA ALA A 22 -12.86 -16.28 2.11
C ALA A 22 -13.23 -17.33 1.06
N LYS A 23 -12.81 -17.10 -0.19
CA LYS A 23 -13.09 -17.95 -1.36
C LYS A 23 -11.90 -18.80 -1.76
N GLU A 24 -10.74 -18.55 -1.17
CA GLU A 24 -9.48 -19.21 -1.45
C GLU A 24 -8.91 -19.82 -0.16
N PRO A 25 -8.01 -20.83 -0.24
CA PRO A 25 -7.28 -21.33 0.91
C PRO A 25 -6.53 -20.20 1.65
N PRO A 26 -6.41 -20.29 2.99
CA PRO A 26 -5.75 -19.25 3.77
C PRO A 26 -4.26 -19.18 3.46
N TYR A 27 -3.70 -17.98 3.45
CA TYR A 27 -2.25 -17.79 3.42
C TYR A 27 -1.61 -18.30 4.71
N GLN A 28 -0.39 -18.83 4.59
CA GLN A 28 0.39 -19.35 5.72
C GLN A 28 1.62 -18.48 5.96
N LEU A 29 1.87 -18.12 7.22
CA LEU A 29 3.10 -17.43 7.61
C LEU A 29 4.28 -18.39 7.50
N VAL A 30 5.21 -18.09 6.60
CA VAL A 30 6.40 -18.93 6.34
C VAL A 30 7.58 -18.46 7.17
N LYS A 31 7.77 -17.14 7.26
CA LYS A 31 8.94 -16.58 7.91
C LYS A 31 8.69 -15.16 8.41
N THR A 32 9.40 -14.84 9.48
CA THR A 32 9.49 -13.49 10.04
C THR A 32 10.95 -13.18 10.33
N TRP A 33 11.39 -11.95 10.02
CA TRP A 33 12.73 -11.47 10.37
C TRP A 33 12.73 -9.98 10.67
N GLY A 34 13.78 -9.51 11.34
CA GLY A 34 13.91 -8.14 11.78
C GLY A 34 14.00 -8.03 13.29
N GLY A 35 13.46 -6.96 13.81
CA GLY A 35 13.48 -6.56 15.21
C GLY A 35 13.95 -5.11 15.34
N LYS A 36 13.59 -4.45 16.43
CA LYS A 36 13.90 -3.04 16.66
C LYS A 36 15.41 -2.80 16.76
N GLY A 37 15.93 -1.88 15.96
CA GLY A 37 17.33 -1.46 16.02
C GLY A 37 17.78 -0.69 14.79
N ASP A 38 19.09 -0.42 14.71
CA ASP A 38 19.75 0.31 13.64
C ASP A 38 20.85 -0.50 12.91
N GLY A 39 21.13 -1.72 13.37
CA GLY A 39 22.07 -2.64 12.73
C GLY A 39 21.51 -3.23 11.41
N PRO A 40 22.37 -3.95 10.63
CA PRO A 40 21.94 -4.73 9.48
C PRO A 40 20.86 -5.75 9.85
N GLY A 41 19.73 -5.77 9.11
CA GLY A 41 18.62 -6.66 9.38
C GLY A 41 17.73 -6.27 10.55
N GLN A 42 18.03 -5.18 11.26
CA GLN A 42 17.17 -4.56 12.26
C GLN A 42 16.44 -3.36 11.65
N PHE A 43 15.23 -3.05 12.13
CA PHE A 43 14.39 -1.97 11.62
C PHE A 43 13.95 -1.00 12.72
N ASN A 44 13.64 0.21 12.31
CA ASN A 44 12.90 1.17 13.11
C ASN A 44 11.73 1.72 12.28
N GLU A 45 10.55 1.16 12.50
CA GLU A 45 9.34 1.43 11.73
C GLU A 45 9.53 1.13 10.22
N PRO A 46 9.65 -0.14 9.80
CA PRO A 46 9.63 -0.48 8.38
C PRO A 46 8.28 -0.12 7.78
N MET A 47 8.26 0.62 6.67
CA MET A 47 7.04 1.16 6.07
C MET A 47 6.75 0.54 4.71
N GLY A 48 7.61 0.73 3.71
CA GLY A 48 7.45 0.24 2.35
C GLY A 48 8.22 -1.04 2.08
N VAL A 49 7.71 -1.86 1.18
CA VAL A 49 8.37 -3.05 0.66
C VAL A 49 8.20 -3.14 -0.86
N ALA A 50 9.26 -3.51 -1.57
CA ALA A 50 9.21 -3.80 -3.00
C ALA A 50 10.03 -5.04 -3.33
N VAL A 51 9.56 -5.85 -4.28
CA VAL A 51 10.20 -7.10 -4.69
C VAL A 51 10.73 -6.96 -6.11
N SER A 52 11.98 -7.31 -6.32
CA SER A 52 12.53 -7.65 -7.63
C SER A 52 12.54 -9.18 -7.81
N ALA A 53 13.03 -9.69 -8.94
CA ALA A 53 13.07 -11.13 -9.22
C ALA A 53 13.72 -11.96 -8.10
N SER A 54 14.69 -11.42 -7.36
CA SER A 54 15.48 -12.16 -6.34
C SER A 54 15.74 -11.39 -5.06
N GLU A 55 15.29 -10.15 -4.95
CA GLU A 55 15.62 -9.28 -3.82
C GLU A 55 14.37 -8.56 -3.30
N LEU A 56 14.33 -8.39 -1.99
CA LEU A 56 13.35 -7.59 -1.26
C LEU A 56 14.01 -6.30 -0.77
N PHE A 57 13.42 -5.18 -1.14
CA PHE A 57 13.78 -3.84 -0.67
C PHE A 57 12.81 -3.41 0.41
N VAL A 58 13.32 -2.86 1.50
CA VAL A 58 12.54 -2.42 2.66
C VAL A 58 12.92 -1.00 3.04
N SER A 59 11.95 -0.10 3.12
CA SER A 59 12.17 1.21 3.71
C SER A 59 12.20 1.10 5.23
N ASP A 60 13.34 1.39 5.81
CA ASP A 60 13.59 1.46 7.24
C ASP A 60 13.43 2.93 7.68
N ALA A 61 12.16 3.36 7.80
CA ALA A 61 11.75 4.75 7.71
C ALA A 61 12.39 5.67 8.74
N ARG A 62 12.43 5.28 10.02
CA ARG A 62 13.06 6.12 11.06
C ARG A 62 14.59 6.07 11.04
N ASN A 63 15.16 5.03 10.46
CA ASN A 63 16.61 4.95 10.24
C ASN A 63 17.04 5.65 8.94
N ALA A 64 16.08 6.21 8.18
CA ALA A 64 16.28 6.97 6.94
C ALA A 64 17.16 6.22 5.92
N ARG A 65 16.82 4.95 5.65
CA ARG A 65 17.57 4.06 4.76
C ARG A 65 16.68 3.02 4.07
N ILE A 66 17.23 2.44 3.01
CA ILE A 66 16.72 1.22 2.41
C ILE A 66 17.62 0.06 2.82
N GLN A 67 17.04 -1.04 3.23
CA GLN A 67 17.72 -2.31 3.41
C GLN A 67 17.26 -3.31 2.36
N VAL A 68 18.20 -4.10 1.85
CA VAL A 68 17.94 -5.10 0.80
C VAL A 68 18.29 -6.49 1.32
N PHE A 69 17.40 -7.42 1.06
CA PHE A 69 17.48 -8.83 1.47
C PHE A 69 17.29 -9.74 0.25
N ASP A 70 17.73 -10.99 0.35
CA ASP A 70 17.18 -12.02 -0.52
C ASP A 70 15.71 -12.34 -0.12
N LEU A 71 15.00 -13.11 -0.93
CA LEU A 71 13.59 -13.46 -0.65
C LEU A 71 13.41 -14.39 0.55
N ASP A 72 14.52 -14.86 1.12
CA ASP A 72 14.55 -15.66 2.36
C ASP A 72 14.94 -14.83 3.58
N GLY A 73 15.06 -13.50 3.43
CA GLY A 73 15.31 -12.56 4.52
C GLY A 73 16.77 -12.48 4.98
N LYS A 74 17.73 -12.94 4.17
CA LYS A 74 19.15 -12.72 4.43
C LYS A 74 19.54 -11.31 4.00
N PHE A 75 20.11 -10.53 4.90
CA PHE A 75 20.60 -9.19 4.61
C PHE A 75 21.70 -9.20 3.52
N LEU A 76 21.59 -8.32 2.55
CA LEU A 76 22.54 -8.17 1.45
C LEU A 76 23.28 -6.82 1.51
N ARG A 77 22.56 -5.70 1.61
CA ARG A 77 23.12 -4.34 1.61
C ARG A 77 22.13 -3.31 2.15
N MET A 78 22.60 -2.10 2.39
CA MET A 78 21.75 -0.93 2.71
C MET A 78 22.35 0.34 2.12
N PHE A 79 21.52 1.37 1.93
CA PHE A 79 21.90 2.67 1.34
C PHE A 79 20.92 3.80 1.72
N GLY A 80 21.22 5.02 1.29
CA GLY A 80 20.33 6.17 1.41
C GLY A 80 20.62 7.10 2.60
N GLN A 81 21.72 6.92 3.32
CA GLN A 81 22.03 7.69 4.54
C GLN A 81 23.03 8.83 4.34
N GLN A 82 23.68 8.96 3.17
CA GLN A 82 24.79 9.87 2.97
C GLN A 82 24.70 10.68 1.67
N GLY A 83 25.31 11.88 1.68
CA GLY A 83 25.43 12.71 0.51
C GLY A 83 24.09 13.13 -0.10
N GLU A 84 24.03 13.22 -1.41
CA GLU A 84 22.80 13.51 -2.17
C GLU A 84 21.76 12.38 -2.09
N ALA A 85 22.19 11.17 -1.77
CA ALA A 85 21.34 10.02 -1.54
C ALA A 85 20.65 10.03 -0.16
N ARG A 86 20.93 11.03 0.69
CA ARG A 86 20.38 11.08 2.04
C ARG A 86 18.87 11.29 2.02
N MET A 87 18.15 10.31 2.51
CA MET A 87 16.69 10.38 2.70
C MET A 87 16.31 11.03 4.03
N GLY A 88 15.12 11.61 4.07
CA GLY A 88 14.51 12.13 5.30
C GLY A 88 13.70 11.04 6.02
N ARG A 89 12.68 10.52 5.36
CA ARG A 89 11.85 9.42 5.84
C ARG A 89 11.23 8.67 4.67
N PRO A 90 11.92 7.64 4.16
CA PRO A 90 11.38 6.81 3.07
C PRO A 90 10.13 6.07 3.57
N ILE A 91 9.03 6.20 2.86
CA ILE A 91 7.75 5.58 3.22
C ILE A 91 7.45 4.42 2.29
N ASP A 92 7.27 4.67 1.00
CA ASP A 92 6.90 3.65 0.04
C ASP A 92 7.95 3.46 -1.03
N LEU A 93 7.93 2.27 -1.65
CA LEU A 93 8.88 1.81 -2.64
C LEU A 93 8.18 1.17 -3.82
N THR A 94 8.62 1.49 -5.03
CA THR A 94 8.29 0.68 -6.20
C THR A 94 9.51 0.44 -7.09
N ILE A 95 9.54 -0.71 -7.76
CA ILE A 95 10.58 -1.06 -8.72
C ILE A 95 9.96 -1.09 -10.11
N ALA A 96 10.53 -0.29 -11.01
CA ALA A 96 10.11 -0.26 -12.40
C ALA A 96 11.31 0.08 -13.30
N ASN A 97 11.35 -0.46 -14.51
CA ASN A 97 12.38 -0.15 -15.52
C ASN A 97 13.83 -0.34 -15.00
N GLY A 98 14.05 -1.23 -14.03
CA GLY A 98 15.38 -1.46 -13.42
C GLY A 98 15.82 -0.39 -12.41
N GLU A 99 14.95 0.51 -12.03
CA GLU A 99 15.18 1.55 -11.02
C GLU A 99 14.28 1.33 -9.79
N LEU A 100 14.75 1.78 -8.62
CA LEU A 100 13.98 1.86 -7.39
C LEU A 100 13.51 3.30 -7.18
N TYR A 101 12.22 3.48 -7.06
CA TYR A 101 11.57 4.76 -6.75
C TYR A 101 11.15 4.75 -5.29
N VAL A 102 11.49 5.81 -4.56
CA VAL A 102 11.27 5.94 -3.12
C VAL A 102 10.50 7.22 -2.83
N ALA A 103 9.31 7.11 -2.28
CA ALA A 103 8.58 8.25 -1.76
C ALA A 103 9.19 8.69 -0.43
N ASP A 104 9.86 9.85 -0.41
CA ASP A 104 10.49 10.39 0.79
C ASP A 104 9.62 11.48 1.42
N TYR A 105 8.93 11.10 2.45
CA TYR A 105 7.92 11.90 3.16
C TYR A 105 8.43 13.21 3.73
N PHE A 106 9.67 13.25 4.24
CA PHE A 106 10.21 14.47 4.87
C PHE A 106 10.98 15.36 3.91
N SER A 107 11.46 14.84 2.78
CA SER A 107 12.12 15.67 1.77
C SER A 107 11.15 16.23 0.74
N ASP A 108 9.87 15.82 0.78
CA ASP A 108 8.84 16.19 -0.20
C ASP A 108 9.25 15.87 -1.64
N GLN A 109 9.93 14.73 -1.83
CA GLN A 109 10.49 14.30 -3.10
C GLN A 109 10.29 12.82 -3.34
N LEU A 110 10.30 12.44 -4.61
CA LEU A 110 10.51 11.08 -5.06
C LEU A 110 11.99 10.92 -5.36
N MET A 111 12.69 10.04 -4.64
CA MET A 111 14.10 9.74 -4.85
C MET A 111 14.26 8.47 -5.68
N ILE A 112 15.14 8.50 -6.68
CA ILE A 112 15.31 7.40 -7.63
C ILE A 112 16.74 6.87 -7.55
N PHE A 113 16.86 5.54 -7.45
CA PHE A 113 18.12 4.82 -7.29
C PHE A 113 18.23 3.69 -8.31
N THR A 114 19.47 3.26 -8.58
CA THR A 114 19.68 1.92 -9.15
C THR A 114 19.30 0.85 -8.12
N LEU A 115 19.09 -0.39 -8.56
CA LEU A 115 18.85 -1.50 -7.62
C LEU A 115 20.08 -1.81 -6.75
N GLN A 116 21.27 -1.33 -7.10
CA GLN A 116 22.48 -1.44 -6.29
C GLN A 116 22.57 -0.36 -5.21
N GLY A 117 21.69 0.67 -5.25
CA GLY A 117 21.59 1.76 -4.29
C GLY A 117 22.35 3.02 -4.66
N GLU A 118 22.76 3.16 -5.93
CA GLU A 118 23.35 4.41 -6.43
C GLU A 118 22.23 5.42 -6.70
N PHE A 119 22.38 6.64 -6.16
CA PHE A 119 21.42 7.72 -6.40
C PHE A 119 21.51 8.21 -7.85
N LEU A 120 20.37 8.31 -8.50
CA LEU A 120 20.27 8.75 -9.88
C LEU A 120 19.73 10.18 -9.99
N ARG A 121 18.60 10.45 -9.35
CA ARG A 121 17.91 11.74 -9.40
C ARG A 121 16.81 11.84 -8.35
N ALA A 122 16.30 13.05 -8.14
CA ALA A 122 15.06 13.28 -7.41
C ALA A 122 14.05 14.02 -8.30
N VAL A 123 12.76 13.83 -7.99
CA VAL A 123 11.63 14.48 -8.68
C VAL A 123 10.73 15.13 -7.63
N GLY A 124 10.30 16.37 -7.90
CA GLY A 124 9.44 17.14 -7.01
C GLY A 124 10.21 18.01 -6.01
N GLN A 125 9.44 18.78 -5.29
CA GLN A 125 9.89 19.68 -4.21
C GLN A 125 8.70 19.98 -3.29
N ALA A 126 8.97 20.57 -2.12
CA ALA A 126 7.93 20.98 -1.19
C ALA A 126 6.97 22.00 -1.81
N GLY A 127 5.67 21.77 -1.64
CA GLY A 127 4.63 22.69 -2.06
C GLY A 127 3.29 22.05 -2.38
N SER A 128 2.43 22.82 -3.06
CA SER A 128 1.06 22.39 -3.44
C SER A 128 0.74 22.62 -4.92
N GLY A 129 1.68 23.13 -5.69
CA GLY A 129 1.57 23.32 -7.13
C GLY A 129 1.72 22.02 -7.94
N PRO A 130 1.67 22.10 -9.27
CA PRO A 130 1.99 20.98 -10.15
C PRO A 130 3.42 20.47 -9.93
N ALA A 131 3.59 19.13 -9.78
CA ALA A 131 4.86 18.48 -9.48
C ALA A 131 5.54 18.94 -8.16
N GLU A 132 4.80 19.60 -7.27
CA GLU A 132 5.20 19.85 -5.89
C GLU A 132 4.46 18.88 -4.98
N PHE A 133 5.06 18.53 -3.84
CA PHE A 133 4.50 17.56 -2.90
C PHE A 133 4.48 18.09 -1.46
N ASN A 134 3.58 17.51 -0.66
CA ASN A 134 3.56 17.68 0.78
C ASN A 134 3.40 16.30 1.41
N ALA A 135 4.54 15.72 1.79
CA ALA A 135 4.64 14.37 2.30
C ALA A 135 4.16 13.28 1.29
N PRO A 136 4.86 13.10 0.15
CA PRO A 136 4.55 12.00 -0.76
C PRO A 136 4.69 10.66 -0.03
N SER A 137 3.67 9.80 -0.16
CA SER A 137 3.55 8.60 0.67
C SER A 137 3.44 7.29 -0.11
N GLY A 138 3.03 7.34 -1.38
CA GLY A 138 2.92 6.17 -2.24
C GLY A 138 3.36 6.49 -3.67
N VAL A 139 3.95 5.52 -4.37
CA VAL A 139 4.43 5.69 -5.74
C VAL A 139 4.18 4.45 -6.59
N ALA A 140 3.62 4.65 -7.77
CA ALA A 140 3.56 3.65 -8.84
C ALA A 140 4.13 4.21 -10.13
N VAL A 141 4.70 3.36 -10.96
CA VAL A 141 5.34 3.73 -12.23
C VAL A 141 4.75 2.90 -13.36
N ALA A 142 4.27 3.56 -14.39
CA ALA A 142 3.74 2.90 -15.59
C ALA A 142 4.88 2.39 -16.50
N GLU A 143 4.56 1.51 -17.45
CA GLU A 143 5.53 0.98 -18.41
C GLU A 143 6.21 2.07 -19.27
N ASN A 144 5.49 3.16 -19.57
CA ASN A 144 6.04 4.31 -20.30
C ASN A 144 6.90 5.24 -19.44
N GLY A 145 7.03 4.94 -18.13
CA GLY A 145 7.79 5.72 -17.17
C GLY A 145 6.99 6.82 -16.47
N ASP A 146 5.70 7.00 -16.75
CA ASP A 146 4.87 7.95 -16.03
C ASP A 146 4.77 7.58 -14.54
N LEU A 147 4.85 8.60 -13.69
CA LEU A 147 4.86 8.48 -12.24
C LEU A 147 3.49 8.83 -11.68
N TYR A 148 2.98 8.00 -10.77
CA TYR A 148 1.75 8.26 -10.02
C TYR A 148 2.10 8.37 -8.55
N ILE A 149 1.81 9.49 -7.90
CA ILE A 149 2.27 9.79 -6.56
C ILE A 149 1.08 10.18 -5.67
N ALA A 150 0.89 9.45 -4.57
CA ALA A 150 -0.01 9.85 -3.48
C ALA A 150 0.63 11.01 -2.70
N ASP A 151 0.03 12.18 -2.80
CA ASP A 151 0.49 13.44 -2.22
C ASP A 151 -0.34 13.74 -0.96
N PHE A 152 0.06 13.11 0.13
CA PHE A 152 -0.71 12.84 1.34
C PHE A 152 -1.39 14.07 1.95
N TYR A 153 -0.63 15.10 2.33
CA TYR A 153 -1.21 16.32 2.92
C TYR A 153 -1.87 17.25 1.89
N ASN A 154 -1.55 17.08 0.61
CA ASN A 154 -2.23 17.80 -0.46
C ASN A 154 -3.55 17.14 -0.89
N GLN A 155 -3.94 16.01 -0.29
CA GLN A 155 -5.23 15.33 -0.53
C GLN A 155 -5.46 14.94 -2.00
N ARG A 156 -4.40 14.54 -2.71
CA ARG A 156 -4.46 14.27 -4.15
C ARG A 156 -3.53 13.13 -4.55
N VAL A 157 -3.76 12.61 -5.76
CA VAL A 157 -2.79 11.80 -6.49
C VAL A 157 -2.37 12.61 -7.71
N GLN A 158 -1.07 12.71 -8.01
CA GLN A 158 -0.56 13.35 -9.20
C GLN A 158 -0.01 12.31 -10.20
N GLN A 159 -0.24 12.53 -11.50
CA GLN A 159 0.49 11.87 -12.59
C GLN A 159 1.49 12.86 -13.18
N LEU A 160 2.75 12.43 -13.24
CA LEU A 160 3.83 13.13 -13.93
C LEU A 160 4.34 12.25 -15.07
N ASP A 161 4.94 12.85 -16.09
CA ASP A 161 5.66 12.09 -17.11
C ASP A 161 7.00 11.53 -16.57
N ALA A 162 7.69 10.70 -17.36
CA ALA A 162 8.99 10.12 -17.00
C ALA A 162 10.09 11.16 -16.70
N ARG A 163 9.89 12.43 -17.08
CA ARG A 163 10.80 13.55 -16.81
C ARG A 163 10.39 14.35 -15.57
N GLY A 164 9.29 13.94 -14.88
CA GLY A 164 8.76 14.64 -13.72
C GLY A 164 7.88 15.86 -14.07
N GLN A 165 7.41 16.00 -15.32
CA GLN A 165 6.52 17.07 -15.70
C GLN A 165 5.07 16.70 -15.39
N PHE A 166 4.30 17.61 -14.81
CA PHE A 166 2.91 17.40 -14.44
C PHE A 166 2.03 17.10 -15.68
N ILE A 167 1.21 16.05 -15.57
CA ILE A 167 0.22 15.68 -16.57
C ILE A 167 -1.19 16.00 -16.05
N ARG A 168 -1.56 15.44 -14.89
CA ARG A 168 -2.89 15.61 -14.28
C ARG A 168 -2.88 15.24 -12.80
N GLN A 169 -4.00 15.52 -12.14
CA GLN A 169 -4.24 15.08 -10.76
C GLN A 169 -5.66 14.56 -10.57
N TRP A 170 -5.83 13.76 -9.54
CA TRP A 170 -7.09 13.38 -8.93
C TRP A 170 -7.15 13.96 -7.52
N GLY A 171 -8.33 14.29 -7.04
CA GLY A 171 -8.53 14.98 -5.77
C GLY A 171 -8.48 16.50 -5.91
N ARG A 172 -8.77 17.19 -4.81
CA ARG A 172 -8.72 18.65 -4.71
C ARG A 172 -7.60 19.05 -3.76
N THR A 173 -6.64 19.79 -4.26
CA THR A 173 -5.47 20.18 -3.48
C THR A 173 -5.86 20.84 -2.16
N GLY A 174 -5.47 20.20 -1.04
CA GLY A 174 -5.70 20.69 0.32
C GLY A 174 -7.12 20.48 0.88
N GLU A 175 -8.03 19.87 0.10
CA GLU A 175 -9.41 19.63 0.51
C GLU A 175 -9.69 18.13 0.69
N THR A 176 -10.09 17.72 1.88
CA THR A 176 -10.58 16.36 2.11
C THR A 176 -12.00 16.18 1.61
N GLY A 177 -12.35 14.99 1.12
CA GLY A 177 -13.70 14.69 0.69
C GLY A 177 -14.03 13.20 0.67
N ILE A 178 -15.33 12.88 0.60
CA ILE A 178 -15.85 11.50 0.64
C ILE A 178 -16.47 11.04 -0.69
N TRP A 179 -16.66 11.95 -1.63
CA TRP A 179 -17.26 11.61 -2.92
C TRP A 179 -16.27 10.91 -3.85
N ALA A 180 -16.76 10.39 -4.97
CA ALA A 180 -15.93 9.79 -6.01
C ALA A 180 -14.89 10.80 -6.53
N GLY A 181 -13.62 10.40 -6.59
CA GLY A 181 -12.51 11.27 -7.00
C GLY A 181 -12.04 12.28 -5.96
N GLU A 182 -12.65 12.35 -4.77
CA GLU A 182 -12.13 13.11 -3.62
C GLU A 182 -11.42 12.15 -2.66
N PHE A 183 -10.41 12.63 -1.95
CA PHE A 183 -9.60 11.83 -1.03
C PHE A 183 -9.61 12.39 0.39
N ASN A 184 -9.25 11.52 1.32
CA ASN A 184 -8.97 11.86 2.70
C ASN A 184 -7.68 11.16 3.11
N TYR A 185 -6.55 11.85 2.93
CA TYR A 185 -5.19 11.36 3.13
C TYR A 185 -4.90 10.08 2.34
N PRO A 186 -4.83 10.14 1.00
CA PRO A 186 -4.43 8.98 0.19
C PRO A 186 -2.98 8.60 0.53
N THR A 187 -2.74 7.33 0.88
CA THR A 187 -1.41 6.88 1.31
C THR A 187 -0.64 6.14 0.24
N ASP A 188 -1.33 5.38 -0.61
CA ASP A 188 -0.65 4.53 -1.55
C ASP A 188 -1.43 4.38 -2.87
N VAL A 189 -0.70 4.03 -3.92
CA VAL A 189 -1.21 3.85 -5.28
C VAL A 189 -0.61 2.63 -5.94
N ALA A 190 -1.40 1.91 -6.72
CA ALA A 190 -0.93 0.81 -7.53
C ALA A 190 -1.49 0.89 -8.96
N LEU A 191 -0.72 0.42 -9.93
CA LEU A 191 -1.12 0.35 -11.34
C LEU A 191 -1.24 -1.10 -11.78
N ALA A 192 -2.35 -1.42 -12.45
CA ALA A 192 -2.43 -2.63 -13.23
C ALA A 192 -1.73 -2.46 -14.59
N THR A 193 -1.42 -3.56 -15.24
CA THR A 193 -0.74 -3.57 -16.56
C THR A 193 -1.53 -2.88 -17.67
N ASP A 194 -2.85 -2.80 -17.53
CA ASP A 194 -3.73 -2.07 -18.46
C ASP A 194 -3.76 -0.55 -18.19
N GLY A 195 -3.07 -0.07 -17.15
CA GLY A 195 -3.03 1.32 -16.73
C GLY A 195 -4.16 1.73 -15.76
N THR A 196 -4.97 0.78 -15.28
CA THR A 196 -5.96 1.05 -14.23
C THR A 196 -5.25 1.44 -12.94
N LEU A 197 -5.64 2.58 -12.35
CA LEU A 197 -5.08 3.14 -11.12
C LEU A 197 -5.95 2.77 -9.92
N TYR A 198 -5.35 2.18 -8.91
CA TYR A 198 -5.93 1.89 -7.60
C TYR A 198 -5.33 2.82 -6.56
N VAL A 199 -6.16 3.41 -5.70
CA VAL A 199 -5.75 4.38 -4.67
C VAL A 199 -6.26 3.93 -3.31
N ALA A 200 -5.37 3.76 -2.35
CA ALA A 200 -5.72 3.58 -0.94
C ALA A 200 -6.12 4.95 -0.35
N ASP A 201 -7.43 5.17 -0.23
CA ASP A 201 -8.04 6.40 0.31
C ASP A 201 -8.27 6.23 1.82
N THR A 202 -7.19 6.37 2.55
CA THR A 202 -6.91 5.80 3.86
C THR A 202 -7.92 6.20 4.94
N TYR A 203 -8.14 7.48 5.16
CA TYR A 203 -9.12 7.92 6.17
C TYR A 203 -10.58 7.94 5.67
N ASN A 204 -10.80 7.47 4.44
CA ASN A 204 -12.12 7.12 3.95
C ASN A 204 -12.39 5.60 4.00
N ASP A 205 -11.45 4.81 4.55
CA ASP A 205 -11.58 3.35 4.71
C ASP A 205 -11.99 2.64 3.42
N ARG A 206 -11.37 3.01 2.28
CA ARG A 206 -11.75 2.52 0.96
C ARG A 206 -10.59 2.48 -0.03
N VAL A 207 -10.81 1.75 -1.11
CA VAL A 207 -10.02 1.84 -2.35
C VAL A 207 -10.87 2.55 -3.41
N GLN A 208 -10.30 3.48 -4.15
CA GLN A 208 -10.88 4.07 -5.34
C GLN A 208 -10.13 3.63 -6.60
N VAL A 209 -10.86 3.43 -7.68
CA VAL A 209 -10.32 2.94 -8.97
C VAL A 209 -10.61 3.93 -10.08
N PHE A 210 -9.58 4.19 -10.87
CA PHE A 210 -9.65 5.08 -12.02
C PHE A 210 -9.19 4.36 -13.28
N ALA A 211 -9.92 4.56 -14.36
CA ALA A 211 -9.57 4.03 -15.67
C ALA A 211 -8.28 4.69 -16.21
N PRO A 212 -7.60 4.09 -17.21
CA PRO A 212 -6.36 4.65 -17.79
C PRO A 212 -6.52 6.07 -18.36
N ASN A 213 -7.73 6.44 -18.80
CA ASN A 213 -8.05 7.80 -19.24
C ASN A 213 -8.19 8.81 -18.07
N GLY A 214 -8.15 8.33 -16.82
CA GLY A 214 -8.26 9.13 -15.59
C GLY A 214 -9.68 9.28 -15.04
N GLU A 215 -10.68 8.72 -15.69
CA GLU A 215 -12.05 8.77 -15.20
C GLU A 215 -12.24 7.84 -14.00
N PHE A 216 -13.06 8.26 -13.03
CA PHE A 216 -13.44 7.41 -11.91
C PHE A 216 -14.25 6.21 -12.45
N SER A 217 -13.85 5.01 -12.02
CA SER A 217 -14.50 3.76 -12.37
C SER A 217 -15.45 3.30 -11.26
N HIS A 218 -14.89 2.88 -10.13
CA HIS A 218 -15.63 2.37 -8.99
C HIS A 218 -14.82 2.50 -7.69
N LYS A 219 -15.41 2.06 -6.57
CA LYS A 219 -14.76 2.04 -5.27
C LYS A 219 -15.32 0.92 -4.41
N TRP A 220 -14.52 0.44 -3.46
CA TRP A 220 -14.97 -0.53 -2.44
C TRP A 220 -14.35 -0.26 -1.08
N GLY A 221 -14.93 -0.86 -0.04
CA GLY A 221 -14.54 -0.71 1.36
C GLY A 221 -15.75 -0.34 2.20
N GLY A 222 -16.19 -1.22 3.11
CA GLY A 222 -17.35 -0.99 3.95
C GLY A 222 -18.66 -0.65 3.21
N PRO A 223 -19.71 -0.30 3.91
CA PRO A 223 -21.00 0.07 3.31
C PRO A 223 -20.86 1.29 2.41
N LEU A 224 -21.20 1.12 1.12
CA LEU A 224 -21.16 2.17 0.10
C LEU A 224 -19.78 2.81 -0.11
N ALA A 225 -18.72 2.24 0.48
CA ALA A 225 -17.37 2.83 0.53
C ALA A 225 -17.39 4.33 0.94
N MET A 226 -18.06 4.61 2.08
CA MET A 226 -18.38 5.95 2.57
C MET A 226 -17.81 6.19 3.98
N ASN A 227 -16.54 5.87 4.21
CA ASN A 227 -15.86 6.09 5.50
C ASN A 227 -16.58 5.39 6.68
N ILE A 228 -16.98 4.13 6.47
CA ILE A 228 -17.53 3.28 7.51
C ILE A 228 -16.57 2.13 7.74
N LYS A 229 -15.73 2.28 8.75
CA LYS A 229 -14.73 1.29 9.12
C LYS A 229 -15.33 0.01 9.70
N GLY A 230 -14.62 -1.10 9.55
CA GLY A 230 -15.02 -2.38 10.12
C GLY A 230 -14.01 -3.48 9.91
N SER A 231 -14.26 -4.63 10.57
CA SER A 231 -13.39 -5.81 10.54
C SER A 231 -13.91 -6.95 9.68
N PHE A 232 -15.02 -6.78 8.99
CA PHE A 232 -15.56 -7.81 8.10
C PHE A 232 -14.73 -7.91 6.81
N GLY A 233 -14.81 -9.05 6.09
CA GLY A 233 -14.21 -9.17 4.78
C GLY A 233 -14.71 -8.08 3.83
N GLY A 234 -13.80 -7.41 3.12
CA GLY A 234 -14.12 -6.29 2.24
C GLY A 234 -14.31 -4.93 2.93
N TRP A 235 -14.29 -4.86 4.26
CA TRP A 235 -14.29 -3.60 5.02
C TRP A 235 -12.88 -3.27 5.48
N PHE A 236 -12.57 -2.00 5.62
CA PHE A 236 -11.29 -1.55 6.12
C PHE A 236 -11.41 -0.80 7.46
N ASN A 237 -10.31 -0.74 8.16
CA ASN A 237 -10.04 0.20 9.23
C ASN A 237 -8.63 0.75 8.96
N THR A 238 -8.59 1.78 8.10
CA THR A 238 -7.39 2.42 7.60
C THR A 238 -6.63 1.54 6.57
N ALA A 239 -7.10 1.57 5.30
CA ALA A 239 -6.39 0.97 4.17
C ALA A 239 -5.12 1.78 3.87
N THR A 240 -3.91 1.22 4.07
CA THR A 240 -2.64 1.95 3.96
C THR A 240 -1.84 1.61 2.71
N GLY A 241 -1.47 0.35 2.53
CA GLY A 241 -0.68 -0.12 1.39
C GLY A 241 -1.54 -0.87 0.38
N ILE A 242 -1.27 -0.69 -0.90
CA ILE A 242 -2.00 -1.38 -1.97
C ILE A 242 -1.03 -1.86 -3.05
N THR A 243 -1.21 -3.08 -3.55
CA THR A 243 -0.42 -3.59 -4.68
C THR A 243 -1.26 -4.47 -5.59
N VAL A 244 -0.87 -4.52 -6.85
CA VAL A 244 -1.44 -5.42 -7.86
C VAL A 244 -0.54 -6.64 -7.99
N GLY A 245 -1.08 -7.82 -7.70
CA GLY A 245 -0.34 -9.07 -7.85
C GLY A 245 -0.19 -9.52 -9.31
N PRO A 246 0.69 -10.50 -9.60
CA PRO A 246 0.98 -10.95 -10.96
C PRO A 246 -0.24 -11.45 -11.76
N GLN A 247 -1.29 -11.87 -11.05
CA GLN A 247 -2.56 -12.34 -11.65
C GLN A 247 -3.63 -11.25 -11.74
N GLY A 248 -3.28 -9.99 -11.44
CA GLY A 248 -4.20 -8.85 -11.44
C GLY A 248 -5.02 -8.71 -10.15
N ASN A 249 -4.91 -9.61 -9.17
CA ASN A 249 -5.59 -9.47 -7.89
C ASN A 249 -4.98 -8.33 -7.06
N ILE A 250 -5.82 -7.66 -6.29
CA ILE A 250 -5.45 -6.50 -5.49
C ILE A 250 -5.23 -6.93 -4.04
N PHE A 251 -4.10 -6.56 -3.47
CA PHE A 251 -3.79 -6.78 -2.07
C PHE A 251 -3.74 -5.45 -1.33
N VAL A 252 -4.44 -5.36 -0.20
CA VAL A 252 -4.57 -4.14 0.58
C VAL A 252 -4.19 -4.40 2.03
N ALA A 253 -3.25 -3.63 2.54
CA ALA A 253 -2.90 -3.61 3.96
C ALA A 253 -3.98 -2.84 4.75
N ASP A 254 -4.58 -3.49 5.73
CA ASP A 254 -5.68 -3.00 6.55
C ASP A 254 -5.17 -2.77 7.99
N PHE A 255 -4.59 -1.59 8.20
CA PHE A 255 -3.66 -1.26 9.28
C PHE A 255 -4.19 -1.53 10.70
N TYR A 256 -5.34 -0.95 11.05
CA TYR A 256 -5.91 -1.14 12.39
C TYR A 256 -6.64 -2.48 12.57
N ASN A 257 -6.77 -3.26 11.51
CA ASN A 257 -7.28 -4.62 11.59
C ASN A 257 -6.16 -5.68 11.57
N ASP A 258 -4.89 -5.28 11.52
CA ASP A 258 -3.71 -6.16 11.55
C ASP A 258 -3.77 -7.28 10.51
N ARG A 259 -4.11 -6.95 9.26
CA ARG A 259 -4.31 -7.92 8.21
C ARG A 259 -4.03 -7.38 6.81
N VAL A 260 -3.87 -8.30 5.87
CA VAL A 260 -3.90 -8.02 4.44
C VAL A 260 -5.15 -8.67 3.85
N GLN A 261 -5.87 -7.96 3.02
CA GLN A 261 -7.03 -8.46 2.29
C GLN A 261 -6.73 -8.57 0.81
N LYS A 262 -7.23 -9.62 0.16
CA LYS A 262 -7.10 -9.88 -1.28
C LYS A 262 -8.46 -9.70 -1.96
N PHE A 263 -8.44 -9.06 -3.12
CA PHE A 263 -9.63 -8.74 -3.93
C PHE A 263 -9.41 -9.07 -5.40
N THR A 264 -10.51 -9.24 -6.14
CA THR A 264 -10.50 -9.12 -7.60
C THR A 264 -10.26 -7.67 -8.02
N PRO A 265 -9.92 -7.38 -9.30
CA PRO A 265 -9.83 -6.03 -9.84
C PRO A 265 -11.10 -5.19 -9.61
N ASP A 266 -12.27 -5.83 -9.60
CA ASP A 266 -13.56 -5.18 -9.39
C ASP A 266 -13.92 -4.99 -7.89
N GLY A 267 -13.01 -5.34 -6.96
CA GLY A 267 -13.19 -5.16 -5.52
C GLY A 267 -13.98 -6.28 -4.84
N GLU A 268 -14.19 -7.44 -5.49
CA GLU A 268 -14.79 -8.59 -4.84
C GLU A 268 -13.79 -9.23 -3.86
N PHE A 269 -14.20 -9.40 -2.60
CA PHE A 269 -13.36 -10.00 -1.56
C PHE A 269 -13.06 -11.47 -1.86
N LEU A 270 -11.79 -11.86 -1.84
CA LEU A 270 -11.30 -13.20 -2.10
C LEU A 270 -10.75 -13.88 -0.85
N ASN A 271 -9.87 -13.20 -0.11
CA ASN A 271 -9.17 -13.79 1.01
C ASN A 271 -8.68 -12.73 1.99
N VAL A 272 -8.32 -13.19 3.18
CA VAL A 272 -7.71 -12.37 4.24
C VAL A 272 -6.72 -13.22 5.03
N PHE A 273 -5.58 -12.64 5.38
CA PHE A 273 -4.65 -13.23 6.32
C PHE A 273 -4.17 -12.18 7.33
N GLY A 274 -4.14 -12.59 8.59
CA GLY A 274 -3.80 -11.70 9.68
C GLY A 274 -2.29 -11.64 9.91
N ILE A 275 -1.81 -10.48 10.31
CA ILE A 275 -0.50 -10.37 10.91
C ILE A 275 -0.62 -10.94 12.32
N ALA A 276 0.09 -12.03 12.60
CA ALA A 276 0.12 -12.65 13.92
C ALA A 276 0.85 -11.72 14.89
N SER A 277 0.17 -10.69 15.36
CA SER A 277 0.69 -9.81 16.39
C SER A 277 0.45 -10.44 17.75
N GLN A 278 1.50 -10.62 18.54
CA GLN A 278 1.38 -11.03 19.95
C GLN A 278 0.90 -9.84 20.80
N GLY A 279 -0.33 -9.38 20.56
CA GLY A 279 -0.96 -8.34 21.37
C GLY A 279 -0.60 -6.89 21.03
N LEU A 280 0.17 -6.64 19.96
CA LEU A 280 0.35 -5.29 19.37
C LEU A 280 -0.66 -5.12 18.23
N THR A 281 -1.33 -4.00 18.21
CA THR A 281 -2.24 -3.57 17.15
C THR A 281 -1.52 -2.57 16.24
N HIS A 282 -1.97 -2.43 14.99
CA HIS A 282 -1.48 -1.42 14.02
C HIS A 282 -0.17 -1.83 13.35
N THR A 283 -0.21 -2.92 12.59
CA THR A 283 1.03 -3.57 12.14
C THR A 283 1.18 -3.63 10.62
N ALA A 284 0.13 -3.95 9.84
CA ALA A 284 0.23 -4.08 8.38
C ALA A 284 0.26 -2.70 7.70
N VAL A 285 1.39 -2.29 7.16
CA VAL A 285 1.53 -0.96 6.51
C VAL A 285 1.63 -1.08 5.00
N ALA A 286 2.48 -1.98 4.50
CA ALA A 286 2.70 -2.18 3.07
C ALA A 286 2.79 -3.65 2.72
N VAL A 287 2.55 -3.95 1.45
CA VAL A 287 2.51 -5.31 0.91
C VAL A 287 3.14 -5.36 -0.47
N ALA A 288 4.01 -6.36 -0.71
CA ALA A 288 4.58 -6.64 -2.01
C ALA A 288 4.51 -8.13 -2.33
N LEU A 289 4.47 -8.47 -3.60
CA LEU A 289 4.37 -9.84 -4.08
C LEU A 289 5.60 -10.22 -4.91
N ALA A 290 6.03 -11.48 -4.74
CA ALA A 290 6.96 -12.13 -5.64
C ALA A 290 6.21 -12.95 -6.71
N ASP A 291 6.92 -13.30 -7.77
CA ASP A 291 6.37 -14.06 -8.91
C ASP A 291 5.88 -15.46 -8.52
N ASP A 292 6.44 -16.05 -7.45
CA ASP A 292 6.02 -17.35 -6.90
C ASP A 292 4.74 -17.28 -6.07
N GLY A 293 4.12 -16.10 -5.94
CA GLY A 293 2.94 -15.84 -5.13
C GLY A 293 3.23 -15.58 -3.65
N SER A 294 4.49 -15.57 -3.23
CA SER A 294 4.87 -15.14 -1.87
C SER A 294 4.50 -13.68 -1.66
N VAL A 295 3.95 -13.37 -0.49
CA VAL A 295 3.56 -12.03 -0.07
C VAL A 295 4.46 -11.58 1.07
N PHE A 296 5.07 -10.40 0.90
CA PHE A 296 5.90 -9.76 1.92
C PHE A 296 5.12 -8.59 2.53
N VAL A 297 5.08 -8.54 3.85
CA VAL A 297 4.33 -7.51 4.59
C VAL A 297 5.27 -6.79 5.53
N ALA A 298 5.27 -5.47 5.48
CA ALA A 298 5.93 -4.64 6.49
C ALA A 298 5.06 -4.62 7.76
N ASP A 299 5.60 -5.18 8.83
CA ASP A 299 5.01 -5.21 10.16
C ASP A 299 5.61 -4.06 10.99
N PHE A 300 4.97 -2.91 10.88
CA PHE A 300 5.43 -1.63 11.39
C PHE A 300 5.71 -1.64 12.90
N ALA A 301 4.74 -2.06 13.70
CA ALA A 301 4.82 -1.99 15.15
C ALA A 301 5.77 -3.02 15.76
N ASN A 302 5.95 -4.17 15.11
CA ASN A 302 6.88 -5.21 15.55
C ASN A 302 8.29 -5.03 14.98
N HIS A 303 8.51 -4.01 14.12
CA HIS A 303 9.81 -3.73 13.50
C HIS A 303 10.37 -4.93 12.71
N GLN A 304 9.53 -5.58 11.92
CA GLN A 304 9.90 -6.82 11.20
C GLN A 304 9.21 -6.91 9.84
N ILE A 305 9.64 -7.87 9.05
CA ILE A 305 9.01 -8.27 7.80
C ILE A 305 8.46 -9.68 7.96
N GLN A 306 7.28 -9.92 7.39
CA GLN A 306 6.63 -11.24 7.35
C GLN A 306 6.53 -11.71 5.90
N LYS A 307 6.89 -12.99 5.66
CA LYS A 307 6.71 -13.69 4.39
C LYS A 307 5.55 -14.68 4.53
N TRP A 308 4.60 -14.57 3.64
CA TRP A 308 3.41 -15.42 3.56
C TRP A 308 3.36 -16.15 2.23
N GLN A 309 2.80 -17.35 2.22
CA GLN A 309 2.55 -18.11 0.99
C GLN A 309 1.09 -18.54 0.91
N PRO A 310 0.51 -18.66 -0.32
CA PRO A 310 -0.79 -19.27 -0.49
C PRO A 310 -0.82 -20.66 0.13
N GLY A 311 -1.91 -20.99 0.83
CA GLY A 311 -2.16 -22.38 1.26
C GLY A 311 -2.46 -23.28 0.06
N GLU A 312 -2.22 -24.57 0.23
CA GLU A 312 -2.56 -25.61 -0.76
C GLU A 312 -4.08 -25.88 -0.83
#